data_38c65bcd1e5901785120e4a3c5c78281
#
_entry.id   38c65bcd1e5901785120e4a3c5c78281
#
_cell.length_a   1.000
_cell.length_b   1.000
_cell.length_c   1.000
_cell.angle_alpha   90.00
_cell.angle_beta   90.00
_cell.angle_gamma   90.00
#
_symmetry.space_group_name_H-M   'P 1'
#
loop_
_entity.id
_entity.type
_entity.pdbx_description
1 polymer ?
#
loop_
_entity_poly.entity_id
_entity_poly.type
_entity_poly.pdbx_seq_one_letter_code
_entity_poly.pdbx_strand_id
1 'polypeptide(L)'
;MTKTTTALTNIGSLVTNDPALGDGPLGLVENAAVVMEGDRVAWVGPTAKVPPADATHDAEGRAVIPGFVDSHSHLVFAGDRTQEFNARMSGRSYSAGGIRTTVAATRAATDAELEANLTHYLAEALRQGTTTFETKSGYGLTVEDEARALRIAARHTDEVTYLGAHIVSPDYADDPAAYVALVTGEMLDACAPHARWIDVFCEKGAFDGDQARTILSAGKARGLHPRVHANQLSYGPGVQLAVELDAASADHCTHLTDADVDALANSGTVATLLPGAEFSTRAEWPDARRLLDAGATVALSTDCNPGSSFTSSVPFCIALAVRDMGMTPDEAIWSATAGGARALRRDDIGRVTPGAYADLALLDAPSHVHLAYRPGVPLVSAVWRRGVRAA
;
A
#
# COMPACT_ATOMS: atom_id res chain seq x y z
N MET A 1 -34.70 2.94 4.85
CA MET A 1 -34.25 2.09 5.96
C MET A 1 -33.35 2.95 6.82
N THR A 2 -33.59 3.04 8.13
CA THR A 2 -32.69 3.69 9.08
C THR A 2 -31.38 2.89 9.10
N LYS A 3 -30.26 3.57 8.91
CA LYS A 3 -28.94 2.94 9.02
C LYS A 3 -28.71 2.55 10.48
N THR A 4 -28.21 1.34 10.72
CA THR A 4 -27.83 0.88 12.06
C THR A 4 -26.64 1.68 12.56
N THR A 5 -26.69 2.13 13.82
CA THR A 5 -25.62 2.83 14.49
C THR A 5 -24.85 1.90 15.43
N THR A 6 -23.54 1.99 15.44
CA THR A 6 -22.66 1.24 16.35
C THR A 6 -21.69 2.19 17.03
N ALA A 7 -21.66 2.19 18.36
CA ALA A 7 -20.69 2.94 19.15
C ALA A 7 -19.54 2.05 19.59
N LEU A 8 -18.30 2.52 19.42
CA LEU A 8 -17.11 2.00 20.08
C LEU A 8 -16.75 2.97 21.20
N THR A 9 -16.83 2.52 22.44
CA THR A 9 -16.71 3.35 23.64
C THR A 9 -15.52 2.96 24.49
N ASN A 10 -15.21 3.77 25.51
CA ASN A 10 -14.13 3.50 26.45
C ASN A 10 -12.78 3.25 25.73
N ILE A 11 -12.52 4.05 24.69
CA ILE A 11 -11.26 4.03 23.94
C ILE A 11 -10.25 4.80 24.78
N GLY A 12 -9.15 4.15 25.20
CA GLY A 12 -8.10 4.80 26.00
C GLY A 12 -7.39 5.88 25.19
N SER A 13 -6.95 5.56 23.98
CA SER A 13 -6.30 6.50 23.04
C SER A 13 -6.80 6.24 21.62
N LEU A 14 -7.32 7.27 20.98
CA LEU A 14 -7.81 7.23 19.61
C LEU A 14 -6.89 8.05 18.70
N VAL A 15 -6.34 7.43 17.67
CA VAL A 15 -5.68 8.11 16.56
C VAL A 15 -6.76 8.52 15.55
N THR A 16 -6.94 9.81 15.31
CA THR A 16 -7.94 10.28 14.34
C THR A 16 -7.33 10.62 12.97
N ASN A 17 -6.06 10.97 12.92
CA ASN A 17 -5.40 11.63 11.78
C ASN A 17 -6.11 12.92 11.36
N ASP A 18 -6.77 13.58 12.31
CA ASP A 18 -7.44 14.87 12.12
C ASP A 18 -7.05 15.82 13.28
N PRO A 19 -6.10 16.74 13.07
CA PRO A 19 -5.66 17.68 14.10
C PRO A 19 -6.75 18.62 14.64
N ALA A 20 -7.90 18.72 13.95
CA ALA A 20 -9.04 19.49 14.44
C ALA A 20 -9.83 18.76 15.55
N LEU A 21 -9.63 17.46 15.72
CA LEU A 21 -10.35 16.64 16.69
C LEU A 21 -9.56 16.34 17.97
N GLY A 22 -8.23 16.43 17.91
CA GLY A 22 -7.38 16.06 19.06
C GLY A 22 -5.97 16.62 18.97
N ASP A 23 -5.09 16.12 19.83
CA ASP A 23 -3.75 16.66 20.01
C ASP A 23 -2.76 16.17 18.95
N GLY A 24 -1.86 17.07 18.57
CA GLY A 24 -0.74 16.79 17.68
C GLY A 24 -1.13 16.43 16.24
N PRO A 25 -0.16 16.02 15.41
CA PRO A 25 -0.39 15.70 13.99
C PRO A 25 -1.33 14.51 13.78
N LEU A 26 -1.37 13.58 14.75
CA LEU A 26 -2.26 12.41 14.73
C LEU A 26 -3.69 12.74 15.20
N GLY A 27 -3.94 13.95 15.73
CA GLY A 27 -5.23 14.28 16.32
C GLY A 27 -5.63 13.29 17.41
N LEU A 28 -4.75 13.05 18.41
CA LEU A 28 -4.97 12.08 19.46
C LEU A 28 -6.09 12.53 20.41
N VAL A 29 -7.04 11.64 20.69
CA VAL A 29 -8.14 11.87 21.63
C VAL A 29 -8.11 10.82 22.70
N GLU A 30 -7.91 11.25 23.97
CA GLU A 30 -7.94 10.38 25.13
C GLU A 30 -9.37 10.17 25.62
N ASN A 31 -9.66 8.99 26.22
CA ASN A 31 -10.97 8.62 26.75
C ASN A 31 -12.10 8.85 25.72
N ALA A 32 -11.88 8.40 24.51
CA ALA A 32 -12.71 8.66 23.34
C ALA A 32 -13.82 7.65 23.13
N ALA A 33 -14.76 8.04 22.26
CA ALA A 33 -15.70 7.13 21.61
C ALA A 33 -15.88 7.53 20.16
N VAL A 34 -16.26 6.55 19.33
CA VAL A 34 -16.59 6.71 17.91
C VAL A 34 -17.99 6.14 17.68
N VAL A 35 -18.85 6.86 16.96
CA VAL A 35 -20.12 6.31 16.47
C VAL A 35 -20.04 6.14 14.96
N MET A 36 -20.33 4.95 14.51
CA MET A 36 -20.47 4.56 13.12
C MET A 36 -21.94 4.49 12.74
N GLU A 37 -22.30 5.05 11.58
CA GLU A 37 -23.63 4.93 10.99
C GLU A 37 -23.52 4.34 9.58
N GLY A 38 -23.97 3.10 9.42
CA GLY A 38 -23.73 2.35 8.19
C GLY A 38 -22.22 2.21 7.92
N ASP A 39 -21.76 2.69 6.79
CA ASP A 39 -20.35 2.59 6.36
C ASP A 39 -19.48 3.79 6.74
N ARG A 40 -20.03 4.78 7.47
CA ARG A 40 -19.33 6.04 7.79
C ARG A 40 -19.19 6.28 9.28
N VAL A 41 -18.14 7.02 9.63
CA VAL A 41 -18.00 7.64 10.95
C VAL A 41 -19.02 8.77 11.03
N ALA A 42 -19.93 8.69 12.01
CA ALA A 42 -20.95 9.70 12.25
C ALA A 42 -20.52 10.72 13.31
N TRP A 43 -19.78 10.26 14.34
CA TRP A 43 -19.36 11.13 15.44
C TRP A 43 -18.06 10.62 16.09
N VAL A 44 -17.25 11.56 16.56
CA VAL A 44 -16.02 11.32 17.35
C VAL A 44 -15.97 12.31 18.49
N GLY A 45 -15.60 11.86 19.67
CA GLY A 45 -15.41 12.75 20.82
C GLY A 45 -15.22 12.00 22.14
N PRO A 46 -15.29 12.70 23.28
CA PRO A 46 -15.12 12.09 24.61
C PRO A 46 -16.21 11.06 24.91
N THR A 47 -15.87 9.91 25.49
CA THR A 47 -16.81 8.83 25.86
C THR A 47 -18.00 9.36 26.67
N ALA A 48 -17.78 10.32 27.57
CA ALA A 48 -18.86 10.90 28.39
C ALA A 48 -19.94 11.66 27.58
N LYS A 49 -19.69 11.95 26.32
CA LYS A 49 -20.60 12.68 25.43
C LYS A 49 -21.09 11.83 24.24
N VAL A 50 -20.85 10.51 24.28
CA VAL A 50 -21.25 9.62 23.19
C VAL A 50 -22.76 9.65 23.00
N PRO A 51 -23.26 9.90 21.77
CA PRO A 51 -24.69 9.82 21.50
C PRO A 51 -25.19 8.36 21.57
N PRO A 52 -26.52 8.15 21.81
CA PRO A 52 -27.11 6.81 21.79
C PRO A 52 -26.84 6.10 20.46
N ALA A 53 -26.60 4.79 20.53
CA ALA A 53 -26.42 3.93 19.37
C ALA A 53 -27.19 2.61 19.55
N ASP A 54 -27.51 1.94 18.42
CA ASP A 54 -28.25 0.67 18.44
C ASP A 54 -27.43 -0.50 19.03
N ALA A 55 -26.09 -0.43 18.84
CA ALA A 55 -25.14 -1.38 19.40
C ALA A 55 -23.94 -0.66 20.01
N THR A 56 -23.31 -1.28 21.02
CA THR A 56 -22.13 -0.73 21.68
C THR A 56 -21.07 -1.81 21.84
N HIS A 57 -19.82 -1.46 21.55
CA HIS A 57 -18.63 -2.25 21.83
C HIS A 57 -17.74 -1.46 22.81
N ASP A 58 -17.32 -2.11 23.88
CA ASP A 58 -16.38 -1.54 24.86
C ASP A 58 -14.94 -1.83 24.41
N ALA A 59 -14.14 -0.78 24.23
CA ALA A 59 -12.71 -0.90 23.92
C ALA A 59 -11.85 -1.23 25.16
N GLU A 60 -12.43 -1.20 26.37
CA GLU A 60 -11.77 -1.58 27.62
C GLU A 60 -10.49 -0.75 27.89
N GLY A 61 -10.46 0.52 27.51
CA GLY A 61 -9.30 1.39 27.66
C GLY A 61 -8.17 1.15 26.66
N ARG A 62 -8.39 0.30 25.65
CA ARG A 62 -7.41 0.01 24.59
C ARG A 62 -7.36 1.09 23.52
N ALA A 63 -6.28 1.09 22.74
CA ALA A 63 -6.12 2.05 21.64
C ALA A 63 -6.92 1.64 20.41
N VAL A 64 -7.43 2.65 19.70
CA VAL A 64 -8.07 2.51 18.38
C VAL A 64 -7.33 3.39 17.39
N ILE A 65 -7.12 2.85 16.21
CA ILE A 65 -6.47 3.53 15.09
C ILE A 65 -7.36 3.45 13.85
N PRO A 66 -7.18 4.34 12.84
CA PRO A 66 -7.73 4.11 11.52
C PRO A 66 -7.23 2.78 10.96
N GLY A 67 -8.04 2.09 10.18
CA GLY A 67 -7.56 0.93 9.44
C GLY A 67 -6.38 1.29 8.55
N PHE A 68 -5.40 0.40 8.45
CA PHE A 68 -4.24 0.62 7.59
C PHE A 68 -4.66 0.69 6.12
N VAL A 69 -3.92 1.50 5.37
CA VAL A 69 -4.06 1.66 3.92
C VAL A 69 -2.78 1.14 3.27
N ASP A 70 -2.85 -0.08 2.76
CA ASP A 70 -1.76 -0.69 1.99
C ASP A 70 -1.86 -0.20 0.54
N SER A 71 -1.11 0.83 0.23
CA SER A 71 -1.17 1.53 -1.05
C SER A 71 -0.25 0.94 -2.13
N HIS A 72 0.42 -0.18 -1.85
CA HIS A 72 1.31 -0.84 -2.80
C HIS A 72 1.45 -2.33 -2.50
N SER A 73 0.86 -3.19 -3.35
CA SER A 73 1.00 -4.64 -3.27
C SER A 73 0.81 -5.34 -4.62
N HIS A 74 1.26 -6.61 -4.72
CA HIS A 74 1.20 -7.43 -5.93
C HIS A 74 0.53 -8.78 -5.62
N LEU A 75 -0.74 -8.77 -5.22
CA LEU A 75 -1.41 -9.95 -4.65
C LEU A 75 -1.95 -10.95 -5.69
N VAL A 76 -1.98 -10.57 -6.98
CA VAL A 76 -2.48 -11.47 -8.05
C VAL A 76 -1.32 -12.22 -8.67
N PHE A 77 -0.94 -13.32 -8.06
CA PHE A 77 0.14 -14.19 -8.53
C PHE A 77 -0.08 -15.65 -8.13
N ALA A 78 0.67 -16.56 -8.76
CA ALA A 78 0.84 -17.95 -8.34
C ALA A 78 2.32 -18.34 -8.29
N GLY A 79 2.60 -19.47 -7.67
CA GLY A 79 3.95 -19.99 -7.49
C GLY A 79 4.57 -19.63 -6.16
N ASP A 80 5.71 -20.23 -5.88
CA ASP A 80 6.47 -20.09 -4.64
C ASP A 80 7.94 -19.77 -4.93
N ARG A 81 8.51 -18.85 -4.15
CA ARG A 81 9.92 -18.42 -4.29
C ARG A 81 10.74 -18.67 -3.02
N THR A 82 10.28 -19.58 -2.16
CA THR A 82 10.97 -19.97 -0.92
C THR A 82 12.42 -20.40 -1.16
N GLN A 83 12.68 -21.15 -2.23
CA GLN A 83 14.05 -21.60 -2.55
C GLN A 83 14.96 -20.44 -2.92
N GLU A 84 14.45 -19.44 -3.63
CA GLU A 84 15.20 -18.23 -3.97
C GLU A 84 15.50 -17.41 -2.71
N PHE A 85 14.52 -17.23 -1.83
CA PHE A 85 14.72 -16.57 -0.54
C PHE A 85 15.79 -17.30 0.28
N ASN A 86 15.71 -18.62 0.40
CA ASN A 86 16.70 -19.43 1.12
C ASN A 86 18.11 -19.29 0.52
N ALA A 87 18.24 -19.29 -0.81
CA ALA A 87 19.52 -19.08 -1.50
C ALA A 87 20.11 -17.70 -1.19
N ARG A 88 19.27 -16.67 -1.22
CA ARG A 88 19.65 -15.28 -0.88
C ARG A 88 20.11 -15.17 0.58
N MET A 89 19.37 -15.76 1.51
CA MET A 89 19.76 -15.78 2.92
C MET A 89 21.05 -16.56 3.16
N SER A 90 21.40 -17.51 2.28
CA SER A 90 22.64 -18.27 2.30
C SER A 90 23.83 -17.56 1.60
N GLY A 91 23.70 -16.26 1.28
CA GLY A 91 24.77 -15.43 0.75
C GLY A 91 24.87 -15.36 -0.79
N ARG A 92 23.86 -15.87 -1.52
CA ARG A 92 23.76 -15.63 -2.97
C ARG A 92 23.08 -14.29 -3.22
N SER A 93 23.63 -13.46 -4.12
CA SER A 93 23.02 -12.18 -4.48
C SER A 93 21.65 -12.36 -5.11
N TYR A 94 20.72 -11.43 -4.80
CA TYR A 94 19.42 -11.35 -5.46
C TYR A 94 19.60 -11.03 -6.94
N SER A 95 18.90 -11.76 -7.79
CA SER A 95 18.76 -11.40 -9.20
C SER A 95 17.28 -11.36 -9.57
N ALA A 96 16.87 -10.36 -10.35
CA ALA A 96 15.49 -10.20 -10.83
C ALA A 96 15.00 -11.38 -11.72
N GLY A 97 15.87 -12.37 -12.00
CA GLY A 97 15.54 -13.55 -12.80
C GLY A 97 14.44 -14.44 -12.22
N GLY A 98 14.21 -14.39 -10.90
CA GLY A 98 13.17 -15.17 -10.22
C GLY A 98 11.73 -14.75 -10.58
N ILE A 99 11.51 -13.52 -11.06
CA ILE A 99 10.19 -13.07 -11.52
C ILE A 99 9.65 -13.95 -12.65
N ARG A 100 10.51 -14.51 -13.50
CA ARG A 100 10.11 -15.43 -14.59
C ARG A 100 9.42 -16.68 -14.06
N THR A 101 9.82 -17.18 -12.89
CA THR A 101 9.16 -18.32 -12.21
C THR A 101 7.74 -17.94 -11.82
N THR A 102 7.55 -16.78 -11.23
CA THR A 102 6.21 -16.26 -10.88
C THR A 102 5.35 -16.04 -12.12
N VAL A 103 5.91 -15.46 -13.19
CA VAL A 103 5.20 -15.26 -14.47
C VAL A 103 4.73 -16.59 -15.04
N ALA A 104 5.60 -17.59 -15.13
CA ALA A 104 5.23 -18.91 -15.65
C ALA A 104 4.12 -19.58 -14.82
N ALA A 105 4.23 -19.52 -13.49
CA ALA A 105 3.22 -20.10 -12.59
C ALA A 105 1.88 -19.36 -12.67
N THR A 106 1.90 -18.00 -12.76
CA THR A 106 0.70 -17.18 -12.85
C THR A 106 -0.04 -17.40 -14.17
N ARG A 107 0.69 -17.50 -15.28
CA ARG A 107 0.09 -17.84 -16.59
C ARG A 107 -0.55 -19.22 -16.59
N ALA A 108 0.05 -20.20 -15.90
CA ALA A 108 -0.44 -21.58 -15.81
C ALA A 108 -1.62 -21.76 -14.85
N ALA A 109 -1.77 -20.87 -13.88
CA ALA A 109 -2.84 -20.93 -12.87
C ALA A 109 -4.21 -20.60 -13.45
N THR A 110 -5.25 -21.24 -12.92
CA THR A 110 -6.65 -20.90 -13.23
C THR A 110 -7.08 -19.60 -12.55
N ASP A 111 -8.14 -18.97 -13.03
CA ASP A 111 -8.75 -17.78 -12.40
C ASP A 111 -9.15 -18.07 -10.95
N ALA A 112 -9.69 -19.25 -10.69
CA ALA A 112 -10.10 -19.67 -9.34
C ALA A 112 -8.91 -19.79 -8.37
N GLU A 113 -7.76 -20.29 -8.84
CA GLU A 113 -6.54 -20.37 -8.03
C GLU A 113 -5.97 -18.97 -7.73
N LEU A 114 -5.92 -18.08 -8.74
CA LEU A 114 -5.47 -16.71 -8.54
C LEU A 114 -6.38 -15.93 -7.59
N GLU A 115 -7.69 -16.07 -7.73
CA GLU A 115 -8.67 -15.42 -6.86
C GLU A 115 -8.63 -15.97 -5.42
N ALA A 116 -8.43 -17.27 -5.25
CA ALA A 116 -8.26 -17.89 -3.95
C ALA A 116 -6.99 -17.37 -3.22
N ASN A 117 -5.88 -17.26 -3.93
CA ASN A 117 -4.65 -16.69 -3.40
C ASN A 117 -4.84 -15.22 -2.99
N LEU A 118 -5.39 -14.39 -3.89
CA LEU A 118 -5.71 -12.99 -3.59
C LEU A 118 -6.59 -12.88 -2.34
N THR A 119 -7.68 -13.63 -2.27
CA THR A 119 -8.61 -13.61 -1.13
C THR A 119 -7.93 -14.05 0.17
N HIS A 120 -7.03 -15.03 0.10
CA HIS A 120 -6.24 -15.47 1.25
C HIS A 120 -5.39 -14.34 1.82
N TYR A 121 -4.61 -13.63 0.97
CA TYR A 121 -3.75 -12.52 1.42
C TYR A 121 -4.56 -11.31 1.90
N LEU A 122 -5.68 -11.00 1.25
CA LEU A 122 -6.60 -9.95 1.71
C LEU A 122 -7.17 -10.26 3.10
N ALA A 123 -7.57 -11.51 3.35
CA ALA A 123 -8.07 -11.93 4.66
C ALA A 123 -6.97 -11.93 5.72
N GLU A 124 -5.73 -12.29 5.35
CA GLU A 124 -4.58 -12.24 6.24
C GLU A 124 -4.24 -10.80 6.64
N ALA A 125 -4.17 -9.87 5.68
CA ALA A 125 -3.92 -8.46 5.91
C ALA A 125 -5.05 -7.79 6.72
N LEU A 126 -6.32 -8.13 6.43
CA LEU A 126 -7.48 -7.62 7.18
C LEU A 126 -7.41 -7.99 8.66
N ARG A 127 -7.04 -9.24 9.00
CA ARG A 127 -6.84 -9.65 10.40
C ARG A 127 -5.73 -8.87 11.10
N GLN A 128 -4.82 -8.26 10.34
CA GLN A 128 -3.74 -7.41 10.85
C GLN A 128 -4.06 -5.91 10.79
N GLY A 129 -5.32 -5.54 10.49
CA GLY A 129 -5.81 -4.16 10.56
C GLY A 129 -5.83 -3.42 9.24
N THR A 130 -5.44 -4.03 8.12
CA THR A 130 -5.50 -3.39 6.81
C THR A 130 -6.92 -3.44 6.26
N THR A 131 -7.52 -2.29 5.97
CA THR A 131 -8.90 -2.16 5.50
C THR A 131 -9.01 -1.72 4.06
N THR A 132 -7.98 -1.05 3.53
CA THR A 132 -7.88 -0.64 2.13
C THR A 132 -6.63 -1.22 1.51
N PHE A 133 -6.78 -1.76 0.30
CA PHE A 133 -5.72 -2.45 -0.44
C PHE A 133 -5.62 -1.90 -1.86
N GLU A 134 -4.44 -1.56 -2.29
CA GLU A 134 -4.09 -1.45 -3.70
C GLU A 134 -3.42 -2.74 -4.14
N THR A 135 -3.72 -3.23 -5.35
CA THR A 135 -2.99 -4.37 -5.93
C THR A 135 -2.82 -4.23 -7.43
N LYS A 136 -1.72 -4.81 -7.91
CA LYS A 136 -1.23 -4.66 -9.28
C LYS A 136 -1.37 -5.96 -10.07
N SER A 137 -1.46 -5.84 -11.40
CA SER A 137 -1.08 -6.90 -12.34
C SER A 137 0.46 -7.01 -12.43
N GLY A 138 1.02 -7.49 -13.51
CA GLY A 138 2.48 -7.47 -13.75
C GLY A 138 3.16 -8.82 -13.69
N TYR A 139 2.41 -9.89 -13.47
CA TYR A 139 2.91 -11.26 -13.57
C TYR A 139 2.31 -12.04 -14.75
N GLY A 140 1.47 -11.42 -15.57
CA GLY A 140 0.95 -11.98 -16.82
C GLY A 140 1.88 -11.72 -17.99
N LEU A 141 2.21 -10.45 -18.22
CA LEU A 141 3.06 -9.94 -19.30
C LEU A 141 2.56 -10.32 -20.72
N THR A 142 1.27 -10.61 -20.84
CA THR A 142 0.51 -10.77 -22.07
C THR A 142 -0.78 -9.97 -22.00
N VAL A 143 -1.41 -9.67 -23.14
CA VAL A 143 -2.69 -8.93 -23.15
C VAL A 143 -3.75 -9.65 -22.32
N GLU A 144 -3.89 -10.95 -22.53
CA GLU A 144 -4.91 -11.76 -21.87
C GLU A 144 -4.66 -11.90 -20.36
N ASP A 145 -3.42 -12.22 -19.95
CA ASP A 145 -3.08 -12.50 -18.55
C ASP A 145 -3.08 -11.23 -17.69
N GLU A 146 -2.62 -10.08 -18.23
CA GLU A 146 -2.69 -8.79 -17.53
C GLU A 146 -4.15 -8.36 -17.32
N ALA A 147 -4.97 -8.39 -18.38
CA ALA A 147 -6.38 -8.06 -18.26
C ALA A 147 -7.14 -9.04 -17.33
N ARG A 148 -6.78 -10.33 -17.34
CA ARG A 148 -7.29 -11.34 -16.41
C ARG A 148 -6.99 -11.00 -14.96
N ALA A 149 -5.73 -10.67 -14.65
CA ALA A 149 -5.30 -10.30 -13.31
C ALA A 149 -6.07 -9.08 -12.79
N LEU A 150 -6.24 -8.05 -13.61
CA LEU A 150 -6.99 -6.85 -13.24
C LEU A 150 -8.48 -7.14 -13.02
N ARG A 151 -9.11 -7.96 -13.86
CA ARG A 151 -10.51 -8.37 -13.65
C ARG A 151 -10.72 -9.12 -12.34
N ILE A 152 -9.76 -9.97 -11.94
CA ILE A 152 -9.80 -10.67 -10.65
C ILE A 152 -9.66 -9.64 -9.53
N ALA A 153 -8.68 -8.77 -9.57
CA ALA A 153 -8.44 -7.74 -8.56
C ALA A 153 -9.64 -6.81 -8.37
N ALA A 154 -10.28 -6.36 -9.45
CA ALA A 154 -11.39 -5.42 -9.44
C ALA A 154 -12.67 -5.95 -8.76
N ARG A 155 -12.77 -7.26 -8.49
CA ARG A 155 -13.87 -7.83 -7.69
C ARG A 155 -13.69 -7.57 -6.19
N HIS A 156 -12.48 -7.22 -5.73
CA HIS A 156 -12.11 -7.15 -4.33
C HIS A 156 -11.69 -5.75 -3.86
N THR A 157 -11.22 -4.90 -4.78
CA THR A 157 -10.80 -3.51 -4.50
C THR A 157 -11.05 -2.60 -5.69
N ASP A 158 -11.26 -1.31 -5.39
CA ASP A 158 -11.33 -0.25 -6.41
C ASP A 158 -9.93 0.31 -6.77
N GLU A 159 -8.92 -0.04 -5.98
CA GLU A 159 -7.55 0.46 -6.13
C GLU A 159 -6.70 -0.56 -6.92
N VAL A 160 -6.99 -0.68 -8.22
CA VAL A 160 -6.36 -1.65 -9.12
C VAL A 160 -5.37 -0.95 -10.03
N THR A 161 -4.16 -1.51 -10.16
CA THR A 161 -3.05 -0.94 -10.91
C THR A 161 -2.66 -1.84 -12.09
N TYR A 162 -2.66 -1.27 -13.29
CA TYR A 162 -2.07 -1.90 -14.46
C TYR A 162 -0.54 -1.74 -14.44
N LEU A 163 0.18 -2.87 -14.34
CA LEU A 163 1.65 -2.95 -14.33
C LEU A 163 2.17 -3.88 -15.45
N GLY A 164 1.68 -3.76 -16.69
CA GLY A 164 2.25 -4.47 -17.84
C GLY A 164 3.74 -4.17 -18.04
N ALA A 165 4.19 -3.03 -17.56
CA ALA A 165 5.59 -2.62 -17.57
C ALA A 165 6.35 -3.00 -16.27
N HIS A 166 6.19 -4.22 -15.78
CA HIS A 166 6.95 -4.74 -14.65
C HIS A 166 8.37 -5.18 -15.07
N ILE A 167 8.45 -6.00 -16.10
CA ILE A 167 9.68 -6.30 -16.86
C ILE A 167 9.32 -6.48 -18.33
N VAL A 168 10.33 -6.47 -19.21
CA VAL A 168 10.12 -6.92 -20.58
C VAL A 168 9.77 -8.41 -20.57
N SER A 169 8.63 -8.76 -21.20
CA SER A 169 8.20 -10.16 -21.29
C SER A 169 9.28 -11.04 -21.91
N PRO A 170 9.52 -12.25 -21.38
CA PRO A 170 10.41 -13.21 -22.02
C PRO A 170 10.09 -13.45 -23.50
N ASP A 171 8.82 -13.31 -23.89
CA ASP A 171 8.35 -13.50 -25.25
C ASP A 171 8.86 -12.40 -26.22
N TYR A 172 9.34 -11.28 -25.68
CA TYR A 172 9.88 -10.10 -26.38
C TYR A 172 11.34 -9.81 -26.02
N ALA A 173 12.09 -10.79 -25.50
CA ALA A 173 13.47 -10.58 -25.05
C ALA A 173 14.39 -10.01 -26.15
N ASP A 174 14.14 -10.38 -27.41
CA ASP A 174 14.91 -9.93 -28.58
C ASP A 174 14.40 -8.60 -29.18
N ASP A 175 13.22 -8.12 -28.77
CA ASP A 175 12.63 -6.86 -29.23
C ASP A 175 11.88 -6.12 -28.11
N PRO A 176 12.59 -5.51 -27.16
CA PRO A 176 11.99 -4.72 -26.08
C PRO A 176 11.13 -3.55 -26.57
N ALA A 177 11.43 -2.99 -27.75
CA ALA A 177 10.67 -1.88 -28.29
C ALA A 177 9.26 -2.33 -28.72
N ALA A 178 9.13 -3.52 -29.32
CA ALA A 178 7.84 -4.11 -29.62
C ALA A 178 7.02 -4.39 -28.33
N TYR A 179 7.68 -4.76 -27.23
CA TYR A 179 7.01 -4.90 -25.93
C TYR A 179 6.47 -3.58 -25.39
N VAL A 180 7.24 -2.49 -25.46
CA VAL A 180 6.77 -1.15 -25.09
C VAL A 180 5.56 -0.74 -25.95
N ALA A 181 5.59 -1.03 -27.27
CA ALA A 181 4.45 -0.77 -28.14
C ALA A 181 3.21 -1.58 -27.73
N LEU A 182 3.38 -2.86 -27.35
CA LEU A 182 2.29 -3.70 -26.83
C LEU A 182 1.70 -3.13 -25.53
N VAL A 183 2.56 -2.78 -24.56
CA VAL A 183 2.17 -2.25 -23.25
C VAL A 183 1.43 -0.91 -23.36
N THR A 184 1.78 -0.09 -24.34
CA THR A 184 1.17 1.23 -24.57
C THR A 184 -0.02 1.20 -25.54
N GLY A 185 -0.22 0.09 -26.25
CA GLY A 185 -1.26 -0.13 -27.25
C GLY A 185 -2.29 -1.17 -26.81
N GLU A 186 -2.30 -2.33 -27.45
CA GLU A 186 -3.30 -3.38 -27.29
C GLU A 186 -3.48 -3.83 -25.84
N MET A 187 -2.38 -4.01 -25.12
CA MET A 187 -2.45 -4.44 -23.71
C MET A 187 -3.08 -3.35 -22.84
N LEU A 188 -2.71 -2.07 -23.03
CA LEU A 188 -3.33 -0.95 -22.31
C LEU A 188 -4.83 -0.84 -22.62
N ASP A 189 -5.23 -1.01 -23.89
CA ASP A 189 -6.63 -0.93 -24.30
C ASP A 189 -7.47 -2.04 -23.63
N ALA A 190 -6.91 -3.25 -23.46
CA ALA A 190 -7.56 -4.35 -22.76
C ALA A 190 -7.60 -4.17 -21.25
N CYS A 191 -6.61 -3.51 -20.66
CA CYS A 191 -6.40 -3.39 -19.22
C CYS A 191 -7.06 -2.15 -18.61
N ALA A 192 -7.03 -1.01 -19.30
CA ALA A 192 -7.49 0.28 -18.79
C ALA A 192 -8.94 0.27 -18.24
N PRO A 193 -9.91 -0.46 -18.82
CA PRO A 193 -11.27 -0.53 -18.26
C PRO A 193 -11.38 -1.16 -16.86
N HIS A 194 -10.33 -1.85 -16.40
CA HIS A 194 -10.29 -2.59 -15.14
C HIS A 194 -9.33 -1.98 -14.12
N ALA A 195 -8.62 -0.90 -14.48
CA ALA A 195 -7.62 -0.27 -13.65
C ALA A 195 -7.96 1.19 -13.36
N ARG A 196 -7.56 1.66 -12.20
CA ARG A 196 -7.56 3.07 -11.82
C ARG A 196 -6.19 3.70 -12.04
N TRP A 197 -5.14 2.90 -11.91
CA TRP A 197 -3.75 3.32 -11.90
C TRP A 197 -2.96 2.65 -13.00
N ILE A 198 -1.89 3.32 -13.44
CA ILE A 198 -0.83 2.74 -14.28
C ILE A 198 0.50 2.89 -13.57
N ASP A 199 1.33 1.86 -13.62
CA ASP A 199 2.64 1.81 -12.99
C ASP A 199 3.71 1.29 -13.96
N VAL A 200 4.96 1.62 -13.68
CA VAL A 200 6.12 1.17 -14.43
C VAL A 200 7.30 0.92 -13.49
N PHE A 201 8.03 -0.15 -13.69
CA PHE A 201 9.30 -0.37 -13.02
C PHE A 201 10.42 0.39 -13.75
N CYS A 202 10.62 1.65 -13.33
CA CYS A 202 11.64 2.54 -13.88
C CYS A 202 12.99 2.27 -13.21
N GLU A 203 13.70 1.24 -13.67
CA GLU A 203 14.93 0.78 -13.03
C GLU A 203 15.88 0.15 -14.05
N LYS A 204 17.18 0.14 -13.71
CA LYS A 204 18.20 -0.53 -14.52
C LYS A 204 17.89 -2.01 -14.70
N GLY A 205 17.75 -2.44 -15.94
CA GLY A 205 17.40 -3.84 -16.28
C GLY A 205 15.91 -4.09 -16.45
N ALA A 206 15.06 -3.07 -16.26
CA ALA A 206 13.64 -3.08 -16.59
C ALA A 206 13.34 -2.01 -17.65
N PHE A 207 12.78 -0.85 -17.28
CA PHE A 207 12.49 0.23 -18.22
C PHE A 207 13.30 1.47 -17.88
N ASP A 208 13.85 2.14 -18.92
CA ASP A 208 14.53 3.43 -18.75
C ASP A 208 13.53 4.59 -18.63
N GLY A 209 14.05 5.81 -18.37
CA GLY A 209 13.20 6.99 -18.16
C GLY A 209 12.36 7.39 -19.38
N ASP A 210 12.83 7.19 -20.60
CA ASP A 210 12.10 7.53 -21.82
C ASP A 210 10.99 6.51 -22.11
N GLN A 211 11.26 5.24 -21.89
CA GLN A 211 10.27 4.16 -21.96
C GLN A 211 9.20 4.35 -20.88
N ALA A 212 9.62 4.61 -19.63
CA ALA A 212 8.71 4.86 -18.51
C ALA A 212 7.80 6.07 -18.77
N ARG A 213 8.37 7.17 -19.30
CA ARG A 213 7.60 8.35 -19.71
C ARG A 213 6.55 8.01 -20.77
N THR A 214 6.94 7.25 -21.78
CA THR A 214 6.05 6.83 -22.86
C THR A 214 4.88 6.01 -22.32
N ILE A 215 5.16 5.03 -21.46
CA ILE A 215 4.17 4.13 -20.86
C ILE A 215 3.19 4.90 -19.98
N LEU A 216 3.70 5.72 -19.05
CA LEU A 216 2.85 6.48 -18.12
C LEU A 216 2.00 7.52 -18.86
N SER A 217 2.57 8.18 -19.89
CA SER A 217 1.82 9.15 -20.71
C SER A 217 0.69 8.49 -21.50
N ALA A 218 0.92 7.28 -22.01
CA ALA A 218 -0.13 6.50 -22.68
C ALA A 218 -1.28 6.15 -21.73
N GLY A 219 -0.96 5.74 -20.49
CA GLY A 219 -1.97 5.48 -19.46
C GLY A 219 -2.75 6.72 -19.05
N LYS A 220 -2.07 7.86 -18.85
CA LYS A 220 -2.73 9.15 -18.58
C LYS A 220 -3.71 9.53 -19.71
N ALA A 221 -3.33 9.30 -20.95
CA ALA A 221 -4.21 9.55 -22.11
C ALA A 221 -5.47 8.64 -22.13
N ARG A 222 -5.46 7.52 -21.40
CA ARG A 222 -6.60 6.62 -21.17
C ARG A 222 -7.33 6.90 -19.85
N GLY A 223 -6.95 7.95 -19.10
CA GLY A 223 -7.57 8.35 -17.84
C GLY A 223 -7.04 7.62 -16.60
N LEU A 224 -5.97 6.84 -16.73
CA LEU A 224 -5.31 6.23 -15.58
C LEU A 224 -4.40 7.23 -14.87
N HIS A 225 -4.29 7.08 -13.55
CA HIS A 225 -3.38 7.90 -12.73
C HIS A 225 -2.01 7.20 -12.64
N PRO A 226 -0.90 7.91 -12.85
CA PRO A 226 0.43 7.31 -12.81
C PRO A 226 0.92 7.05 -11.40
N ARG A 227 1.72 5.99 -11.26
CA ARG A 227 2.56 5.59 -10.14
C ARG A 227 3.90 5.14 -10.71
N VAL A 228 4.96 5.08 -9.91
CA VAL A 228 6.28 4.67 -10.41
C VAL A 228 7.01 3.83 -9.36
N HIS A 229 7.42 2.60 -9.69
CA HIS A 229 8.50 1.96 -8.96
C HIS A 229 9.79 2.71 -9.31
N ALA A 230 10.35 3.41 -8.34
CA ALA A 230 11.40 4.40 -8.57
C ALA A 230 12.59 4.21 -7.63
N ASN A 231 13.79 4.19 -8.21
CA ASN A 231 15.05 4.25 -7.47
C ASN A 231 15.18 3.16 -6.38
N GLN A 232 14.69 1.96 -6.66
CA GLN A 232 14.76 0.81 -5.74
C GLN A 232 16.15 0.21 -5.67
N LEU A 233 16.78 -0.04 -6.83
CA LEU A 233 18.04 -0.79 -6.95
C LEU A 233 19.23 0.13 -7.20
N SER A 234 18.98 1.34 -7.70
CA SER A 234 20.01 2.30 -8.06
C SER A 234 19.48 3.73 -8.13
N TYR A 235 20.40 4.70 -8.16
CA TYR A 235 20.04 6.07 -8.54
C TYR A 235 19.53 6.09 -9.98
N GLY A 236 18.38 6.70 -10.21
CA GLY A 236 17.71 6.70 -11.50
C GLY A 236 16.79 7.92 -11.71
N PRO A 237 16.16 8.04 -12.88
CA PRO A 237 15.28 9.16 -13.20
C PRO A 237 13.85 8.98 -12.65
N GLY A 238 13.52 7.84 -12.00
CA GLY A 238 12.17 7.44 -11.66
C GLY A 238 11.42 8.44 -10.79
N VAL A 239 12.08 8.99 -9.76
CA VAL A 239 11.49 9.99 -8.85
C VAL A 239 11.21 11.30 -9.57
N GLN A 240 12.18 11.82 -10.35
CA GLN A 240 12.00 13.06 -11.11
C GLN A 240 10.86 12.91 -12.13
N LEU A 241 10.79 11.77 -12.80
CA LEU A 241 9.73 11.43 -13.74
C LEU A 241 8.36 11.35 -13.04
N ALA A 242 8.29 10.74 -11.86
CA ALA A 242 7.05 10.66 -11.08
C ALA A 242 6.52 12.07 -10.76
N VAL A 243 7.38 12.96 -10.29
CA VAL A 243 7.01 14.36 -9.98
C VAL A 243 6.60 15.12 -11.25
N GLU A 244 7.36 15.00 -12.33
CA GLU A 244 7.06 15.65 -13.61
C GLU A 244 5.69 15.26 -14.17
N LEU A 245 5.34 13.98 -14.06
CA LEU A 245 4.06 13.45 -14.57
C LEU A 245 2.90 13.60 -13.58
N ASP A 246 3.10 14.27 -12.44
CA ASP A 246 2.11 14.33 -11.35
C ASP A 246 1.65 12.92 -10.96
N ALA A 247 2.58 12.00 -10.74
CA ALA A 247 2.26 10.66 -10.25
C ALA A 247 1.73 10.73 -8.81
N ALA A 248 0.81 9.83 -8.47
CA ALA A 248 0.27 9.75 -7.12
C ALA A 248 1.34 9.33 -6.11
N SER A 249 2.26 8.45 -6.52
CA SER A 249 3.38 8.02 -5.71
C SER A 249 4.63 7.71 -6.55
N ALA A 250 5.79 7.87 -5.89
CA ALA A 250 7.04 7.24 -6.25
C ALA A 250 7.33 6.18 -5.19
N ASP A 251 7.38 4.92 -5.59
CA ASP A 251 7.38 3.78 -4.68
C ASP A 251 8.81 3.21 -4.57
N HIS A 252 9.22 2.69 -3.42
CA HIS A 252 10.55 2.31 -2.93
C HIS A 252 11.39 3.51 -2.48
N CYS A 253 11.87 4.38 -3.36
CA CYS A 253 12.66 5.56 -3.00
C CYS A 253 13.92 5.24 -2.16
N THR A 254 14.59 4.10 -2.42
CA THR A 254 15.74 3.65 -1.64
C THR A 254 16.98 4.49 -1.93
N HIS A 255 17.21 4.83 -3.21
CA HIS A 255 18.38 5.59 -3.66
C HIS A 255 17.98 6.99 -4.14
N LEU A 256 18.05 7.98 -3.24
CA LEU A 256 17.63 9.36 -3.52
C LEU A 256 18.79 10.34 -3.54
N THR A 257 18.86 11.18 -4.58
CA THR A 257 19.69 12.38 -4.59
C THR A 257 19.03 13.51 -3.78
N ASP A 258 19.77 14.61 -3.51
CA ASP A 258 19.17 15.80 -2.88
C ASP A 258 18.07 16.40 -3.77
N ALA A 259 18.26 16.39 -5.08
CA ALA A 259 17.26 16.88 -6.02
C ALA A 259 15.97 16.02 -6.02
N ASP A 260 16.05 14.72 -5.75
CA ASP A 260 14.88 13.84 -5.64
C ASP A 260 14.08 14.15 -4.37
N VAL A 261 14.77 14.35 -3.25
CA VAL A 261 14.15 14.76 -1.98
C VAL A 261 13.48 16.11 -2.12
N ASP A 262 14.15 17.10 -2.71
CA ASP A 262 13.60 18.42 -2.95
C ASP A 262 12.37 18.37 -3.88
N ALA A 263 12.41 17.55 -4.93
CA ALA A 263 11.30 17.38 -5.85
C ALA A 263 10.08 16.77 -5.14
N LEU A 264 10.26 15.72 -4.33
CA LEU A 264 9.19 15.10 -3.55
C LEU A 264 8.61 16.07 -2.52
N ALA A 265 9.45 16.80 -1.80
CA ALA A 265 9.03 17.77 -0.79
C ALA A 265 8.20 18.94 -1.37
N ASN A 266 8.44 19.31 -2.63
CA ASN A 266 7.75 20.42 -3.30
C ASN A 266 6.65 19.97 -4.28
N SER A 267 6.18 18.73 -4.17
CA SER A 267 5.16 18.16 -5.06
C SER A 267 4.01 17.50 -4.29
N GLY A 268 2.99 17.05 -5.02
CA GLY A 268 1.92 16.21 -4.50
C GLY A 268 2.21 14.70 -4.58
N THR A 269 3.37 14.32 -5.12
CA THR A 269 3.78 12.91 -5.25
C THR A 269 4.21 12.37 -3.90
N VAL A 270 3.63 11.26 -3.48
CA VAL A 270 3.94 10.61 -2.20
C VAL A 270 5.13 9.68 -2.36
N ALA A 271 6.11 9.75 -1.45
CA ALA A 271 7.16 8.76 -1.33
C ALA A 271 6.61 7.53 -0.57
N THR A 272 6.33 6.44 -1.27
CA THR A 272 5.85 5.20 -0.63
C THR A 272 7.02 4.28 -0.34
N LEU A 273 7.36 4.14 0.93
CA LEU A 273 8.46 3.30 1.38
C LEU A 273 7.97 1.88 1.68
N LEU A 274 8.77 0.88 1.32
CA LEU A 274 8.38 -0.52 1.26
C LEU A 274 9.36 -1.41 2.07
N PRO A 275 9.46 -1.20 3.40
CA PRO A 275 10.55 -1.77 4.21
C PRO A 275 10.60 -3.31 4.22
N GLY A 276 9.52 -3.99 3.84
CA GLY A 276 9.53 -5.43 3.64
C GLY A 276 10.45 -5.90 2.51
N ALA A 277 10.66 -5.05 1.50
CA ALA A 277 11.56 -5.33 0.38
C ALA A 277 13.02 -5.28 0.83
N GLU A 278 13.44 -4.23 1.53
CA GLU A 278 14.80 -4.10 2.04
C GLU A 278 15.12 -5.21 3.06
N PHE A 279 14.18 -5.51 3.95
CA PHE A 279 14.30 -6.62 4.90
C PHE A 279 14.55 -7.96 4.18
N SER A 280 13.74 -8.28 3.18
CA SER A 280 13.80 -9.57 2.50
C SER A 280 14.96 -9.68 1.51
N THR A 281 15.44 -8.57 0.97
CA THR A 281 16.54 -8.53 0.00
C THR A 281 17.89 -8.21 0.63
N ARG A 282 17.93 -7.80 1.90
CA ARG A 282 19.12 -7.26 2.58
C ARG A 282 19.70 -6.02 1.87
N ALA A 283 18.82 -5.23 1.26
CA ALA A 283 19.19 -3.96 0.66
C ALA A 283 19.40 -2.88 1.73
N GLU A 284 19.95 -1.73 1.30
CA GLU A 284 20.02 -0.53 2.14
C GLU A 284 18.61 -0.02 2.45
N TRP A 285 18.43 0.59 3.62
CA TRP A 285 17.15 1.16 4.01
C TRP A 285 16.95 2.54 3.36
N PRO A 286 15.74 2.88 2.89
CA PRO A 286 15.40 4.25 2.51
C PRO A 286 15.58 5.20 3.70
N ASP A 287 16.11 6.38 3.45
CA ASP A 287 16.27 7.42 4.48
C ASP A 287 14.95 8.19 4.67
N ALA A 288 14.03 7.60 5.44
CA ALA A 288 12.74 8.23 5.73
C ALA A 288 12.91 9.53 6.53
N ARG A 289 13.91 9.61 7.39
CA ARG A 289 14.15 10.83 8.18
C ARG A 289 14.43 12.02 7.29
N ARG A 290 15.29 11.85 6.29
CA ARG A 290 15.62 12.89 5.31
C ARG A 290 14.40 13.37 4.52
N LEU A 291 13.52 12.47 4.11
CA LEU A 291 12.27 12.81 3.41
C LEU A 291 11.34 13.61 4.31
N LEU A 292 11.11 13.15 5.53
CA LEU A 292 10.21 13.80 6.50
C LEU A 292 10.73 15.17 6.94
N ASP A 293 12.02 15.30 7.20
CA ASP A 293 12.66 16.59 7.56
C ASP A 293 12.58 17.62 6.43
N ALA A 294 12.62 17.16 5.17
CA ALA A 294 12.41 18.00 4.01
C ALA A 294 10.93 18.38 3.77
N GLY A 295 9.98 17.77 4.48
CA GLY A 295 8.54 18.01 4.35
C GLY A 295 7.85 17.19 3.28
N ALA A 296 8.50 16.14 2.74
CA ALA A 296 7.87 15.24 1.79
C ALA A 296 6.76 14.43 2.46
N THR A 297 5.69 14.15 1.72
CA THR A 297 4.64 13.21 2.17
C THR A 297 5.14 11.78 2.03
N VAL A 298 5.15 11.03 3.13
CA VAL A 298 5.62 9.64 3.17
C VAL A 298 4.46 8.68 3.42
N ALA A 299 4.40 7.57 2.68
CA ALA A 299 3.54 6.43 2.96
C ALA A 299 4.38 5.19 3.28
N LEU A 300 3.79 4.25 4.04
CA LEU A 300 4.34 2.91 4.28
C LEU A 300 3.38 1.87 3.72
N SER A 301 3.90 0.93 2.96
CA SER A 301 3.13 -0.18 2.40
C SER A 301 3.91 -1.49 2.44
N THR A 302 3.25 -2.61 2.14
CA THR A 302 3.84 -3.94 2.30
C THR A 302 4.70 -4.36 1.14
N ASP A 303 4.41 -3.89 -0.08
CA ASP A 303 4.95 -4.47 -1.30
C ASP A 303 4.72 -6.00 -1.36
N CYS A 304 3.58 -6.48 -0.83
CA CYS A 304 3.35 -7.90 -0.67
C CYS A 304 3.43 -8.63 -2.01
N ASN A 305 4.53 -9.35 -2.20
CA ASN A 305 4.83 -10.11 -3.41
C ASN A 305 5.76 -11.29 -3.08
N PRO A 306 5.79 -12.36 -3.89
CA PRO A 306 6.56 -13.56 -3.56
C PRO A 306 8.07 -13.37 -3.71
N GLY A 307 8.55 -12.31 -4.35
CA GLY A 307 9.96 -12.12 -4.72
C GLY A 307 10.79 -11.33 -3.74
N SER A 308 10.37 -10.12 -3.45
CA SER A 308 11.13 -9.15 -2.67
C SER A 308 10.52 -8.85 -1.29
N SER A 309 9.21 -9.07 -1.09
CA SER A 309 8.53 -8.70 0.16
C SER A 309 7.31 -9.59 0.40
N PHE A 310 7.53 -10.81 0.90
CA PHE A 310 6.42 -11.72 1.10
C PHE A 310 5.82 -11.57 2.51
N THR A 311 5.26 -10.39 2.76
CA THR A 311 4.53 -10.07 3.99
C THR A 311 3.29 -9.24 3.68
N SER A 312 2.16 -9.57 4.32
CA SER A 312 0.92 -8.78 4.30
C SER A 312 0.78 -7.90 5.55
N SER A 313 1.86 -7.79 6.36
CA SER A 313 1.84 -7.17 7.67
C SER A 313 2.29 -5.71 7.65
N VAL A 314 1.34 -4.77 7.58
CA VAL A 314 1.64 -3.34 7.81
C VAL A 314 2.23 -3.09 9.21
N PRO A 315 1.79 -3.76 10.32
CA PRO A 315 2.47 -3.65 11.61
C PRO A 315 3.96 -4.01 11.58
N PHE A 316 4.35 -5.00 10.79
CA PHE A 316 5.76 -5.33 10.59
C PHE A 316 6.52 -4.22 9.88
N CYS A 317 5.93 -3.65 8.82
CA CYS A 317 6.50 -2.50 8.10
C CYS A 317 6.67 -1.28 9.02
N ILE A 318 5.71 -1.00 9.90
CA ILE A 318 5.81 0.06 10.92
C ILE A 318 7.01 -0.19 11.85
N ALA A 319 7.18 -1.41 12.33
CA ALA A 319 8.29 -1.74 13.23
C ALA A 319 9.65 -1.55 12.57
N LEU A 320 9.80 -1.95 11.30
CA LEU A 320 11.02 -1.74 10.50
C LEU A 320 11.28 -0.25 10.26
N ALA A 321 10.26 0.51 9.89
CA ALA A 321 10.38 1.94 9.62
C ALA A 321 10.83 2.72 10.87
N VAL A 322 10.30 2.39 12.05
CA VAL A 322 10.71 3.01 13.31
C VAL A 322 12.14 2.61 13.69
N ARG A 323 12.49 1.33 13.56
CA ARG A 323 13.78 0.83 14.01
C ARG A 323 14.93 1.17 13.06
N ASP A 324 14.72 1.03 11.76
CA ASP A 324 15.81 1.04 10.77
C ASP A 324 15.78 2.26 9.83
N MET A 325 14.64 2.96 9.70
CA MET A 325 14.49 4.10 8.79
C MET A 325 14.36 5.45 9.51
N GLY A 326 14.54 5.49 10.83
CA GLY A 326 14.56 6.73 11.63
C GLY A 326 13.20 7.42 11.81
N MET A 327 12.09 6.73 11.58
CA MET A 327 10.76 7.27 11.84
C MET A 327 10.40 7.19 13.32
N THR A 328 9.65 8.17 13.82
CA THR A 328 8.94 8.03 15.08
C THR A 328 7.73 7.11 14.96
N PRO A 329 7.21 6.50 16.06
CA PRO A 329 5.98 5.72 16.01
C PRO A 329 4.78 6.51 15.43
N ASP A 330 4.70 7.81 15.73
CA ASP A 330 3.63 8.68 15.24
C ASP A 330 3.72 8.91 13.72
N GLU A 331 4.92 9.14 13.20
CA GLU A 331 5.16 9.28 11.77
C GLU A 331 4.86 7.96 11.03
N ALA A 332 5.27 6.83 11.59
CA ALA A 332 5.06 5.52 10.98
C ALA A 332 3.57 5.15 10.92
N ILE A 333 2.79 5.41 12.00
CA ILE A 333 1.34 5.14 11.99
C ILE A 333 0.62 6.08 11.01
N TRP A 334 1.00 7.37 10.96
CA TRP A 334 0.45 8.32 10.00
C TRP A 334 0.72 7.86 8.56
N SER A 335 1.95 7.46 8.27
CA SER A 335 2.38 7.00 6.94
C SER A 335 1.67 5.70 6.51
N ALA A 336 1.36 4.81 7.45
CA ALA A 336 0.66 3.55 7.20
C ALA A 336 -0.88 3.71 7.11
N THR A 337 -1.40 4.89 7.37
CA THR A 337 -2.84 5.21 7.36
C THR A 337 -3.12 6.40 6.45
N ALA A 338 -3.00 7.63 6.94
CA ALA A 338 -3.24 8.86 6.16
C ALA A 338 -2.24 9.01 5.00
N GLY A 339 -0.96 8.64 5.18
CA GLY A 339 0.05 8.64 4.13
C GLY A 339 -0.33 7.71 2.98
N GLY A 340 -0.72 6.46 3.28
CA GLY A 340 -1.24 5.51 2.30
C GLY A 340 -2.48 6.03 1.57
N ALA A 341 -3.40 6.69 2.31
CA ALA A 341 -4.57 7.34 1.70
C ALA A 341 -4.17 8.45 0.70
N ARG A 342 -3.15 9.25 1.04
CA ARG A 342 -2.60 10.27 0.14
C ARG A 342 -2.01 9.65 -1.12
N ALA A 343 -1.27 8.52 -0.99
CA ALA A 343 -0.72 7.77 -2.13
C ALA A 343 -1.82 7.20 -3.05
N LEU A 344 -3.04 7.05 -2.54
CA LEU A 344 -4.23 6.67 -3.32
C LEU A 344 -5.11 7.89 -3.70
N ARG A 345 -4.65 9.12 -3.46
CA ARG A 345 -5.41 10.36 -3.71
C ARG A 345 -6.82 10.29 -3.11
N ARG A 346 -6.91 9.79 -1.86
CA ARG A 346 -8.15 9.64 -1.09
C ARG A 346 -8.09 10.42 0.21
N ASP A 347 -9.21 11.04 0.58
CA ASP A 347 -9.40 11.81 1.81
C ASP A 347 -10.47 11.21 2.74
N ASP A 348 -11.12 10.14 2.30
CA ASP A 348 -12.23 9.46 3.00
C ASP A 348 -11.83 8.15 3.69
N ILE A 349 -10.54 7.79 3.68
CA ILE A 349 -9.93 6.61 4.32
C ILE A 349 -8.69 7.01 5.14
N GLY A 350 -8.14 6.07 5.93
CA GLY A 350 -6.92 6.29 6.72
C GLY A 350 -7.06 7.33 7.84
N ARG A 351 -8.29 7.68 8.22
CA ARG A 351 -8.62 8.67 9.26
C ARG A 351 -9.94 8.32 9.95
N VAL A 352 -10.10 8.80 11.19
CA VAL A 352 -11.33 8.62 11.97
C VAL A 352 -11.92 10.01 12.22
N THR A 353 -12.72 10.48 11.26
CA THR A 353 -13.38 11.79 11.31
C THR A 353 -14.80 11.67 10.75
N PRO A 354 -15.77 12.46 11.20
CA PRO A 354 -17.13 12.41 10.66
C PRO A 354 -17.14 12.54 9.13
N GLY A 355 -17.84 11.61 8.47
CA GLY A 355 -17.94 11.50 7.01
C GLY A 355 -16.91 10.57 6.36
N ALA A 356 -15.80 10.24 7.01
CA ALA A 356 -14.85 9.21 6.52
C ALA A 356 -15.48 7.80 6.61
N TYR A 357 -14.94 6.84 5.85
CA TYR A 357 -15.33 5.45 6.04
C TYR A 357 -15.03 4.99 7.46
N ALA A 358 -15.93 4.17 8.00
CA ALA A 358 -15.78 3.59 9.33
C ALA A 358 -14.86 2.36 9.28
N ASP A 359 -13.58 2.64 9.01
CA ASP A 359 -12.47 1.70 8.90
C ASP A 359 -11.56 1.86 10.14
N LEU A 360 -11.66 0.94 11.09
CA LEU A 360 -11.04 1.03 12.41
C LEU A 360 -10.33 -0.27 12.76
N ALA A 361 -9.22 -0.17 13.50
CA ALA A 361 -8.58 -1.29 14.15
C ALA A 361 -8.45 -1.04 15.67
N LEU A 362 -8.95 -1.98 16.47
CA LEU A 362 -8.79 -2.00 17.92
C LEU A 362 -7.53 -2.80 18.26
N LEU A 363 -6.64 -2.20 19.03
CA LEU A 363 -5.38 -2.84 19.45
C LEU A 363 -5.53 -3.52 20.81
N ASP A 364 -4.90 -4.66 20.99
CA ASP A 364 -4.68 -5.26 22.32
C ASP A 364 -3.49 -4.56 23.03
N ALA A 365 -3.59 -3.26 23.12
CA ALA A 365 -2.58 -2.39 23.72
C ALA A 365 -3.19 -1.02 24.07
N PRO A 366 -2.64 -0.30 25.05
CA PRO A 366 -3.13 1.03 25.44
C PRO A 366 -2.72 2.16 24.48
N SER A 367 -1.78 1.92 23.55
CA SER A 367 -1.26 2.94 22.62
C SER A 367 -0.81 2.32 21.32
N HIS A 368 -0.95 3.07 20.20
CA HIS A 368 -0.43 2.71 18.88
C HIS A 368 1.09 2.49 18.86
N VAL A 369 1.84 3.09 19.78
CA VAL A 369 3.29 2.93 19.93
C VAL A 369 3.69 1.45 20.08
N HIS A 370 2.79 0.62 20.62
CA HIS A 370 3.05 -0.80 20.84
C HIS A 370 3.21 -1.59 19.52
N LEU A 371 2.72 -1.08 18.40
CA LEU A 371 2.95 -1.72 17.09
C LEU A 371 4.44 -1.80 16.75
N ALA A 372 5.21 -0.76 17.07
CA ALA A 372 6.66 -0.77 16.93
C ALA A 372 7.40 -1.34 18.15
N TYR A 373 6.86 -1.09 19.37
CA TYR A 373 7.51 -1.50 20.63
C TYR A 373 7.45 -3.01 20.88
N ARG A 374 6.40 -3.69 20.40
CA ARG A 374 6.20 -5.15 20.53
C ARG A 374 6.09 -5.83 19.16
N PRO A 375 7.16 -5.75 18.31
CA PRO A 375 7.10 -6.29 16.94
C PRO A 375 6.87 -7.80 16.93
N GLY A 376 6.15 -8.29 15.93
CA GLY A 376 5.89 -9.72 15.73
C GLY A 376 4.82 -10.32 16.65
N VAL A 377 4.19 -9.52 17.51
CA VAL A 377 3.04 -9.93 18.33
C VAL A 377 1.75 -9.48 17.62
N PRO A 378 0.73 -10.36 17.47
CA PRO A 378 -0.56 -9.96 16.90
C PRO A 378 -1.28 -9.04 17.90
N LEU A 379 -1.18 -7.73 17.65
CA LEU A 379 -1.78 -6.70 18.53
C LEU A 379 -3.15 -6.21 18.04
N VAL A 380 -3.57 -6.53 16.82
CA VAL A 380 -4.90 -6.17 16.33
C VAL A 380 -5.91 -7.18 16.87
N SER A 381 -6.87 -6.73 17.68
CA SER A 381 -7.84 -7.59 18.35
C SER A 381 -9.22 -7.57 17.69
N ALA A 382 -9.55 -6.51 16.96
CA ALA A 382 -10.75 -6.42 16.13
C ALA A 382 -10.58 -5.39 15.02
N VAL A 383 -11.26 -5.61 13.89
CA VAL A 383 -11.26 -4.71 12.74
C VAL A 383 -12.68 -4.43 12.29
N TRP A 384 -13.01 -3.18 12.07
CA TRP A 384 -14.21 -2.75 11.36
C TRP A 384 -13.82 -2.26 9.97
N ARG A 385 -14.47 -2.78 8.97
CA ARG A 385 -14.33 -2.32 7.60
C ARG A 385 -15.69 -1.82 7.12
N ARG A 386 -15.77 -0.55 6.75
CA ARG A 386 -17.02 0.14 6.38
C ARG A 386 -18.12 -0.07 7.42
N GLY A 387 -17.78 0.11 8.70
CA GLY A 387 -18.69 0.01 9.84
C GLY A 387 -19.11 -1.41 10.25
N VAL A 388 -18.68 -2.42 9.50
CA VAL A 388 -18.97 -3.84 9.80
C VAL A 388 -17.74 -4.47 10.45
N ARG A 389 -17.93 -5.15 11.59
CA ARG A 389 -16.86 -5.93 12.21
C ARG A 389 -16.47 -7.07 11.27
N ALA A 390 -15.24 -7.06 10.79
CA ALA A 390 -14.74 -7.92 9.72
C ALA A 390 -13.64 -8.90 10.21
N ALA A 391 -13.00 -8.63 11.35
CA ALA A 391 -12.05 -9.51 12.01
C ALA A 391 -12.00 -9.24 13.53
#